data_2be5b7ce6f3ebb799ac0c1d4e7d02876
#
_entry.id   2be5b7ce6f3ebb799ac0c1d4e7d02876
#
_cell.length_a   1.000
_cell.length_b   1.000
_cell.length_c   1.000
_cell.angle_alpha   90.00
_cell.angle_beta   90.00
_cell.angle_gamma   90.00
#
_symmetry.space_group_name_H-M   'P 1'
#
loop_
_entity.id
_entity.type
_entity.pdbx_description
1 polymer ?
#
loop_
_entity_poly.entity_id
_entity_poly.type
_entity_poly.pdbx_seq_one_letter_code
_entity_poly.pdbx_strand_id
1 'polypeptide(L)'
;MVFFQRLYFSLALVFFFSISFAQKNTVPVSSTAGEYKLVWADEFNMNGAPDTSKWSYEKGFVRNNELQWYQRENATCENGMLVIEARRENRPNPLYEEGSNDWKKSRKNILYTSSSLNTRKKFSWQYGRFEMRGRINIDKGMWPAWWTLGDTKRWPANGEIDIMEYYRGSLLANIACLNSNGYGAKWYGKKYPTDSLGGAAWASKFHVWRMDWTDREISLFVDDQLLNRVEVDSLFNRDGSGFNPFRQPHYMLLNLAMGGMNGGDPSQTPFPNRFEIDYVRVYQK
;
A
#
# COMPACT_ATOMS: atom_id res chain seq x y z
N MET A 1 20.71 58.60 59.78
CA MET A 1 21.12 58.17 58.40
C MET A 1 20.85 56.65 58.35
N VAL A 2 19.68 56.25 57.86
CA VAL A 2 19.18 54.91 57.92
C VAL A 2 19.23 54.37 56.46
N PHE A 3 20.03 53.36 56.22
CA PHE A 3 20.12 52.67 54.91
C PHE A 3 19.03 51.61 54.79
N PHE A 4 18.10 51.73 53.82
CA PHE A 4 17.14 50.70 53.44
C PHE A 4 17.78 49.81 52.36
N GLN A 5 18.00 48.52 52.66
CA GLN A 5 18.31 47.47 51.70
C GLN A 5 17.01 46.99 51.10
N ARG A 6 16.89 47.08 49.77
CA ARG A 6 15.82 46.44 48.97
C ARG A 6 16.23 45.03 48.59
N LEU A 7 15.43 44.07 49.06
CA LEU A 7 15.52 42.65 48.66
C LEU A 7 14.74 42.49 47.33
N TYR A 8 15.39 42.05 46.27
CA TYR A 8 14.74 41.63 45.05
C TYR A 8 14.48 40.13 45.13
N PHE A 9 13.19 39.72 45.13
CA PHE A 9 12.77 38.35 44.95
C PHE A 9 12.63 38.10 43.45
N SER A 10 13.50 37.25 42.87
CA SER A 10 13.34 36.73 41.51
C SER A 10 12.41 35.53 41.56
N LEU A 11 11.22 35.67 40.94
CA LEU A 11 10.27 34.60 40.76
C LEU A 11 10.66 33.82 39.49
N ALA A 12 11.25 32.63 39.64
CA ALA A 12 11.51 31.75 38.54
C ALA A 12 10.20 31.02 38.15
N LEU A 13 9.67 31.36 36.98
CA LEU A 13 8.49 30.71 36.43
C LEU A 13 8.97 29.40 35.76
N VAL A 14 8.68 28.25 36.38
CA VAL A 14 8.93 26.93 35.78
C VAL A 14 7.75 26.58 34.90
N PHE A 15 7.96 26.62 33.59
CA PHE A 15 7.00 26.12 32.62
C PHE A 15 7.08 24.57 32.56
N PHE A 16 6.07 23.90 33.09
CA PHE A 16 5.85 22.50 32.87
C PHE A 16 5.22 22.32 31.46
N PHE A 17 6.02 21.84 30.49
CA PHE A 17 5.49 21.33 29.24
C PHE A 17 4.87 19.95 29.49
N SER A 18 3.55 19.88 29.59
CA SER A 18 2.83 18.62 29.57
C SER A 18 2.81 18.09 28.15
N ILE A 19 3.63 17.09 27.88
CA ILE A 19 3.56 16.31 26.62
C ILE A 19 2.30 15.44 26.74
N SER A 20 1.22 15.88 26.11
CA SER A 20 -0.01 15.10 25.99
C SER A 20 0.21 14.05 24.90
N PHE A 21 0.46 12.81 25.29
CA PHE A 21 0.36 11.68 24.38
C PHE A 21 -1.12 11.53 24.01
N ALA A 22 -1.45 11.83 22.75
CA ALA A 22 -2.78 11.56 22.23
C ALA A 22 -2.99 10.03 22.22
N GLN A 23 -3.75 9.54 23.19
CA GLN A 23 -4.18 8.16 23.25
C GLN A 23 -5.09 7.91 22.06
N LYS A 24 -4.65 7.05 21.10
CA LYS A 24 -5.49 6.64 19.98
C LYS A 24 -6.76 6.01 20.57
N ASN A 25 -7.89 6.69 20.45
CA ASN A 25 -9.18 6.12 20.78
C ASN A 25 -9.45 4.96 19.83
N THR A 26 -9.33 3.74 20.32
CA THR A 26 -9.83 2.56 19.63
C THR A 26 -11.35 2.65 19.62
N VAL A 27 -11.93 2.98 18.48
CA VAL A 27 -13.38 2.92 18.27
C VAL A 27 -13.78 1.44 18.35
N PRO A 28 -14.67 1.05 19.27
CA PRO A 28 -15.15 -0.33 19.30
C PRO A 28 -15.98 -0.58 18.06
N VAL A 29 -15.55 -1.54 17.23
CA VAL A 29 -16.33 -2.02 16.09
C VAL A 29 -17.52 -2.77 16.65
N SER A 30 -18.72 -2.25 16.44
CA SER A 30 -19.98 -2.93 16.78
C SER A 30 -20.13 -4.19 15.91
N SER A 31 -20.22 -5.34 16.57
CA SER A 31 -20.34 -6.65 15.93
C SER A 31 -21.80 -7.09 15.81
N THR A 32 -22.22 -7.46 14.59
CA THR A 32 -23.46 -8.21 14.36
C THR A 32 -23.22 -9.33 13.35
N ALA A 33 -23.71 -10.52 13.73
CA ALA A 33 -23.85 -11.77 12.97
C ALA A 33 -22.58 -12.34 12.30
N GLY A 34 -21.89 -13.24 13.00
CA GLY A 34 -20.68 -13.91 12.53
C GLY A 34 -19.47 -13.00 12.69
N GLU A 35 -19.09 -12.76 13.97
CA GLU A 35 -18.08 -11.76 14.34
C GLU A 35 -16.74 -11.98 13.63
N TYR A 36 -16.32 -10.99 12.87
CA TYR A 36 -14.95 -10.88 12.43
C TYR A 36 -14.03 -10.65 13.64
N LYS A 37 -13.07 -11.57 13.85
CA LYS A 37 -12.02 -11.44 14.88
C LYS A 37 -10.75 -10.95 14.24
N LEU A 38 -10.08 -10.00 14.86
CA LEU A 38 -8.76 -9.54 14.43
C LEU A 38 -7.77 -10.71 14.57
N VAL A 39 -7.22 -11.18 13.44
CA VAL A 39 -6.26 -12.29 13.40
C VAL A 39 -4.84 -11.83 13.10
N TRP A 40 -4.69 -10.65 12.51
CA TRP A 40 -3.39 -10.04 12.22
C TRP A 40 -3.53 -8.53 12.09
N ALA A 41 -2.50 -7.80 12.55
CA ALA A 41 -2.41 -6.37 12.37
C ALA A 41 -0.97 -5.88 12.31
N ASP A 42 -0.77 -4.76 11.62
CA ASP A 42 0.36 -3.89 11.81
C ASP A 42 -0.15 -2.45 11.97
N GLU A 43 0.10 -1.89 13.14
CA GLU A 43 -0.30 -0.52 13.53
C GLU A 43 0.86 0.47 13.33
N PHE A 44 2.01 0.00 12.87
CA PHE A 44 3.23 0.76 12.60
C PHE A 44 3.69 1.69 13.74
N ASN A 45 3.42 1.29 15.00
CA ASN A 45 3.71 2.09 16.19
C ASN A 45 5.21 2.17 16.55
N MET A 46 6.04 1.29 15.98
CA MET A 46 7.49 1.29 16.17
C MET A 46 8.14 2.29 15.21
N ASN A 47 9.03 3.15 15.69
CA ASN A 47 9.82 4.00 14.81
C ASN A 47 10.98 3.22 14.17
N GLY A 48 11.32 3.59 12.93
CA GLY A 48 12.40 2.98 12.16
C GLY A 48 11.93 2.02 11.07
N ALA A 49 12.68 0.96 10.81
CA ALA A 49 12.31 0.03 9.74
C ALA A 49 11.04 -0.77 10.11
N PRO A 50 10.14 -1.02 9.14
CA PRO A 50 9.03 -1.96 9.30
C PRO A 50 9.46 -3.31 9.84
N ASP A 51 8.59 -3.93 10.65
CA ASP A 51 8.83 -5.21 11.32
C ASP A 51 9.12 -6.33 10.33
N THR A 52 10.35 -6.82 10.32
CA THR A 52 10.78 -7.89 9.40
C THR A 52 10.20 -9.27 9.75
N SER A 53 9.55 -9.43 10.89
CA SER A 53 8.76 -10.64 11.16
C SER A 53 7.44 -10.65 10.36
N LYS A 54 6.92 -9.48 10.02
CA LYS A 54 5.67 -9.28 9.26
C LYS A 54 5.92 -9.04 7.77
N TRP A 55 6.95 -8.26 7.43
CA TRP A 55 7.20 -7.77 6.08
C TRP A 55 8.52 -8.26 5.49
N SER A 56 8.47 -8.64 4.23
CA SER A 56 9.61 -8.81 3.33
C SER A 56 9.63 -7.67 2.32
N TYR A 57 10.76 -7.47 1.64
CA TYR A 57 10.93 -6.40 0.65
C TYR A 57 11.23 -6.98 -0.73
N GLU A 58 10.68 -6.35 -1.75
CA GLU A 58 11.19 -6.51 -3.10
C GLU A 58 12.42 -5.62 -3.30
N LYS A 59 13.33 -6.03 -4.18
CA LYS A 59 14.56 -5.29 -4.48
C LYS A 59 14.77 -5.16 -5.98
N GLY A 60 15.15 -3.97 -6.42
CA GLY A 60 15.52 -3.71 -7.80
C GLY A 60 14.36 -3.26 -8.67
N PHE A 61 14.57 -3.31 -9.98
CA PHE A 61 13.50 -3.17 -10.97
C PHE A 61 12.72 -4.49 -11.03
N VAL A 62 11.42 -4.49 -10.78
CA VAL A 62 10.67 -5.74 -10.56
C VAL A 62 9.74 -6.06 -11.73
N ARG A 63 8.80 -5.16 -12.08
CA ARG A 63 7.72 -5.42 -13.06
C ARG A 63 7.38 -4.19 -13.90
N ASN A 64 6.56 -4.35 -14.94
CA ASN A 64 5.82 -3.31 -15.66
C ASN A 64 6.68 -2.16 -16.24
N ASN A 65 7.97 -2.38 -16.49
CA ASN A 65 8.91 -1.31 -16.89
C ASN A 65 8.89 -0.08 -15.94
N GLU A 66 8.48 -0.27 -14.71
CA GLU A 66 8.42 0.77 -13.69
C GLU A 66 9.77 1.49 -13.55
N LEU A 67 9.73 2.75 -13.14
CA LEU A 67 10.93 3.60 -13.17
C LEU A 67 11.76 3.51 -11.89
N GLN A 68 11.17 3.14 -10.76
CA GLN A 68 11.84 3.05 -9.49
C GLN A 68 12.63 1.75 -9.33
N TRP A 69 13.73 1.86 -8.61
CA TRP A 69 14.41 0.76 -7.96
C TRP A 69 13.83 0.58 -6.56
N TYR A 70 13.25 -0.58 -6.28
CA TYR A 70 12.76 -0.89 -4.95
C TYR A 70 13.90 -1.22 -3.99
N GLN A 71 13.82 -0.66 -2.79
CA GLN A 71 14.74 -0.91 -1.68
C GLN A 71 14.07 -0.64 -0.35
N ARG A 72 14.64 -1.24 0.73
CA ARG A 72 14.06 -1.14 2.07
C ARG A 72 14.16 0.26 2.69
N GLU A 73 15.17 1.01 2.33
CA GLU A 73 15.52 2.34 2.86
C GLU A 73 14.47 3.41 2.51
N ASN A 74 13.54 3.08 1.63
CA ASN A 74 12.40 3.93 1.25
C ASN A 74 11.12 3.60 2.02
N ALA A 75 11.17 2.72 3.01
CA ALA A 75 10.04 2.42 3.90
C ALA A 75 10.48 2.62 5.35
N THR A 76 9.77 3.50 6.06
CA THR A 76 10.05 3.84 7.45
C THR A 76 8.76 3.95 8.24
N CYS A 77 8.75 3.44 9.46
CA CYS A 77 7.67 3.71 10.41
C CYS A 77 8.04 4.96 11.20
N GLU A 78 7.17 5.97 11.16
CA GLU A 78 7.32 7.22 11.89
C GLU A 78 5.96 7.79 12.30
N ASN A 79 5.88 8.36 13.49
CA ASN A 79 4.64 8.96 14.03
C ASN A 79 3.43 8.00 14.01
N GLY A 80 3.67 6.70 14.22
CA GLY A 80 2.63 5.67 14.19
C GLY A 80 2.09 5.35 12.81
N MET A 81 2.88 5.54 11.76
CA MET A 81 2.50 5.27 10.37
C MET A 81 3.66 4.61 9.63
N LEU A 82 3.36 3.74 8.68
CA LEU A 82 4.29 3.36 7.63
C LEU A 82 4.30 4.44 6.56
N VAL A 83 5.47 4.94 6.23
CA VAL A 83 5.71 5.86 5.12
C VAL A 83 6.55 5.15 4.06
N ILE A 84 5.98 4.95 2.88
CA ILE A 84 6.71 4.54 1.70
C ILE A 84 7.04 5.81 0.90
N GLU A 85 8.31 6.11 0.77
CA GLU A 85 8.78 7.34 0.15
C GLU A 85 9.42 7.07 -1.21
N ALA A 86 8.84 7.66 -2.25
CA ALA A 86 9.43 7.74 -3.56
C ALA A 86 10.42 8.90 -3.61
N ARG A 87 11.64 8.67 -4.11
CA ARG A 87 12.70 9.66 -4.20
C ARG A 87 13.23 9.76 -5.63
N ARG A 88 13.63 10.98 -6.02
CA ARG A 88 14.44 11.17 -7.21
C ARG A 88 15.91 11.02 -6.82
N GLU A 89 16.60 10.12 -7.50
CA GLU A 89 18.02 9.85 -7.28
C GLU A 89 18.75 9.81 -8.63
N ASN A 90 20.06 9.73 -8.60
CA ASN A 90 20.87 9.46 -9.79
C ASN A 90 22.11 8.67 -9.36
N ARG A 91 22.03 7.37 -9.46
CA ARG A 91 23.13 6.47 -9.10
C ARG A 91 23.28 5.33 -10.09
N PRO A 92 24.47 4.74 -10.23
CA PRO A 92 24.68 3.63 -11.14
C PRO A 92 23.74 2.45 -10.87
N ASN A 93 23.25 1.85 -11.93
CA ASN A 93 22.49 0.61 -11.82
C ASN A 93 23.49 -0.56 -11.72
N PRO A 94 23.50 -1.33 -10.61
CA PRO A 94 24.44 -2.44 -10.44
C PRO A 94 24.17 -3.61 -11.40
N LEU A 95 23.03 -3.62 -12.08
CA LEU A 95 22.65 -4.63 -13.06
C LEU A 95 22.90 -4.16 -14.50
N TYR A 96 23.47 -2.95 -14.70
CA TYR A 96 23.65 -2.39 -16.03
C TYR A 96 24.54 -3.30 -16.91
N GLU A 97 24.05 -3.57 -18.09
CA GLU A 97 24.73 -4.34 -19.12
C GLU A 97 24.52 -3.62 -20.47
N GLU A 98 25.62 -3.14 -21.05
CA GLU A 98 25.57 -2.40 -22.31
C GLU A 98 25.03 -3.26 -23.43
N GLY A 99 24.08 -2.74 -24.21
CA GLY A 99 23.44 -3.48 -25.31
C GLY A 99 22.39 -4.50 -24.87
N SER A 100 22.09 -4.62 -23.57
CA SER A 100 21.09 -5.56 -23.09
C SER A 100 19.67 -5.20 -23.54
N ASN A 101 18.90 -6.20 -24.00
CA ASN A 101 17.47 -6.06 -24.28
C ASN A 101 16.59 -6.21 -23.02
N ASP A 102 17.18 -6.61 -21.90
CA ASP A 102 16.47 -6.63 -20.63
C ASP A 102 16.33 -5.21 -20.09
N TRP A 103 15.10 -4.70 -19.99
CA TRP A 103 14.80 -3.35 -19.51
C TRP A 103 15.34 -3.05 -18.10
N LYS A 104 15.58 -4.06 -17.27
CA LYS A 104 16.18 -3.93 -15.94
C LYS A 104 17.69 -3.67 -16.02
N LYS A 105 18.33 -4.18 -17.07
CA LYS A 105 19.77 -4.10 -17.29
C LYS A 105 20.17 -3.00 -18.27
N SER A 106 19.29 -2.61 -19.21
CA SER A 106 19.58 -1.57 -20.21
C SER A 106 19.67 -0.16 -19.64
N ARG A 107 19.10 0.06 -18.43
CA ARG A 107 19.15 1.35 -17.73
C ARG A 107 20.51 1.56 -17.07
N LYS A 108 21.30 2.54 -17.54
CA LYS A 108 22.61 2.84 -16.96
C LYS A 108 22.51 3.33 -15.52
N ASN A 109 21.50 4.13 -15.21
CA ASN A 109 21.30 4.73 -13.89
C ASN A 109 19.93 4.38 -13.33
N ILE A 110 19.87 4.35 -12.00
CA ILE A 110 18.65 4.37 -11.19
C ILE A 110 18.32 5.86 -10.98
N LEU A 111 17.20 6.32 -11.55
CA LEU A 111 16.76 7.71 -11.44
C LEU A 111 15.71 7.93 -10.35
N TYR A 112 15.09 6.87 -9.90
CA TYR A 112 14.08 6.90 -8.84
C TYR A 112 14.22 5.68 -7.94
N THR A 113 13.95 5.88 -6.66
CA THR A 113 13.85 4.78 -5.68
C THR A 113 12.52 4.82 -4.97
N SER A 114 12.08 3.69 -4.48
CA SER A 114 10.87 3.53 -3.67
C SER A 114 10.94 2.23 -2.88
N SER A 115 9.84 1.84 -2.23
CA SER A 115 9.77 0.55 -1.54
C SER A 115 8.54 -0.25 -1.95
N SER A 116 8.67 -1.57 -1.87
CA SER A 116 7.62 -2.55 -1.98
C SER A 116 7.78 -3.57 -0.88
N LEU A 117 6.78 -3.63 0.01
CA LEU A 117 6.68 -4.56 1.11
C LEU A 117 5.70 -5.67 0.77
N ASN A 118 5.93 -6.88 1.30
CA ASN A 118 4.98 -7.97 1.14
C ASN A 118 5.01 -8.92 2.32
N THR A 119 3.91 -9.67 2.54
CA THR A 119 3.81 -10.69 3.59
C THR A 119 4.16 -12.10 3.10
N ARG A 120 4.67 -12.25 1.87
CA ARG A 120 4.96 -13.54 1.24
C ARG A 120 5.90 -14.39 2.11
N LYS A 121 5.55 -15.67 2.29
CA LYS A 121 6.26 -16.65 3.15
C LYS A 121 6.26 -16.31 4.65
N LYS A 122 5.50 -15.32 5.07
CA LYS A 122 5.29 -14.95 6.47
C LYS A 122 3.84 -15.12 6.86
N PHE A 123 2.95 -14.45 6.13
CA PHE A 123 1.51 -14.49 6.36
C PHE A 123 0.76 -14.50 5.04
N SER A 124 -0.24 -15.35 4.96
CA SER A 124 -1.24 -15.37 3.90
C SER A 124 -2.58 -15.80 4.47
N TRP A 125 -3.66 -15.36 3.86
CA TRP A 125 -5.02 -15.60 4.35
C TRP A 125 -5.93 -15.97 3.20
N GLN A 126 -6.83 -16.89 3.46
CA GLN A 126 -7.94 -17.17 2.56
C GLN A 126 -9.22 -16.72 3.26
N TYR A 127 -9.97 -15.84 2.59
CA TYR A 127 -11.17 -15.18 3.11
C TYR A 127 -10.89 -14.26 4.31
N GLY A 128 -11.85 -13.40 4.58
CA GLY A 128 -11.81 -12.45 5.68
C GLY A 128 -12.08 -11.02 5.24
N ARG A 129 -12.00 -10.12 6.21
CA ARG A 129 -11.99 -8.67 5.99
C ARG A 129 -10.57 -8.18 6.11
N PHE A 130 -10.13 -7.45 5.09
CA PHE A 130 -8.83 -6.79 5.05
C PHE A 130 -9.08 -5.30 5.06
N GLU A 131 -8.42 -4.59 5.96
CA GLU A 131 -8.54 -3.14 6.08
C GLU A 131 -7.17 -2.48 6.10
N MET A 132 -7.04 -1.38 5.38
CA MET A 132 -5.91 -0.48 5.44
C MET A 132 -6.44 0.94 5.60
N ARG A 133 -5.95 1.68 6.58
CA ARG A 133 -6.16 3.12 6.64
C ARG A 133 -4.92 3.82 6.11
N GLY A 134 -5.07 4.54 5.01
CA GLY A 134 -3.94 5.19 4.34
C GLY A 134 -4.38 6.37 3.48
N ARG A 135 -3.42 7.22 3.15
CA ARG A 135 -3.58 8.30 2.18
C ARG A 135 -2.56 8.20 1.07
N ILE A 136 -2.96 8.55 -0.12
CA ILE A 136 -2.14 8.48 -1.33
C ILE A 136 -1.85 9.88 -1.87
N ASN A 137 -0.74 10.01 -2.56
CA ASN A 137 -0.50 11.16 -3.42
C ASN A 137 -0.89 10.80 -4.86
N ILE A 138 -1.66 11.69 -5.51
CA ILE A 138 -2.17 11.51 -6.87
C ILE A 138 -1.40 12.33 -7.91
N ASP A 139 -0.17 12.73 -7.62
CA ASP A 139 0.68 13.42 -8.57
C ASP A 139 0.94 12.55 -9.81
N LYS A 140 1.24 13.24 -10.91
CA LYS A 140 1.48 12.58 -12.18
C LYS A 140 2.64 11.60 -12.10
N GLY A 141 2.42 10.40 -12.60
CA GLY A 141 3.45 9.35 -12.60
C GLY A 141 3.47 8.50 -11.35
N MET A 142 2.74 8.85 -10.29
CA MET A 142 2.63 8.02 -9.08
C MET A 142 1.68 6.84 -9.29
N TRP A 143 2.04 5.71 -8.68
CA TRP A 143 1.29 4.46 -8.78
C TRP A 143 1.35 3.69 -7.45
N PRO A 144 0.70 4.19 -6.37
CA PRO A 144 0.55 3.46 -5.13
C PRO A 144 -0.43 2.30 -5.28
N ALA A 145 -0.15 1.19 -4.60
CA ALA A 145 -1.03 0.02 -4.58
C ALA A 145 -0.97 -0.73 -3.24
N TRP A 146 -2.13 -1.23 -2.83
CA TRP A 146 -2.32 -2.28 -1.83
C TRP A 146 -3.13 -3.41 -2.45
N TRP A 147 -2.52 -4.56 -2.59
CA TRP A 147 -3.02 -5.64 -3.40
C TRP A 147 -2.58 -7.01 -2.88
N THR A 148 -3.11 -8.07 -3.46
CA THR A 148 -2.80 -9.45 -3.04
C THR A 148 -2.51 -10.35 -4.21
N LEU A 149 -1.70 -11.39 -3.97
CA LEU A 149 -1.43 -12.49 -4.90
C LEU A 149 -1.58 -13.83 -4.18
N GLY A 150 -2.09 -14.82 -4.90
CA GLY A 150 -2.19 -16.19 -4.38
C GLY A 150 -0.82 -16.86 -4.20
N ASP A 151 -0.74 -17.72 -3.19
CA ASP A 151 0.50 -18.39 -2.79
C ASP A 151 1.01 -19.42 -3.80
N THR A 152 0.10 -20.04 -4.56
CA THR A 152 0.44 -21.09 -5.53
C THR A 152 0.33 -20.58 -6.94
N LYS A 153 1.05 -21.23 -7.86
CA LYS A 153 1.17 -20.85 -9.29
C LYS A 153 1.93 -19.53 -9.50
N ARG A 154 2.03 -19.12 -10.77
CA ARG A 154 2.62 -17.84 -11.18
C ARG A 154 1.55 -16.92 -11.73
N TRP A 155 1.79 -15.63 -11.66
CA TRP A 155 0.93 -14.62 -12.24
C TRP A 155 0.73 -14.87 -13.77
N PRO A 156 -0.51 -14.70 -14.25
CA PRO A 156 -1.74 -14.34 -13.54
C PRO A 156 -2.56 -15.54 -13.02
N ALA A 157 -2.05 -16.77 -13.15
CA ALA A 157 -2.77 -17.98 -12.76
C ALA A 157 -2.94 -18.13 -11.23
N ASN A 158 -2.14 -17.41 -10.45
CA ASN A 158 -2.29 -17.35 -8.99
C ASN A 158 -3.38 -16.40 -8.50
N GLY A 159 -3.97 -15.59 -9.39
CA GLY A 159 -4.95 -14.57 -9.03
C GLY A 159 -4.34 -13.30 -8.44
N GLU A 160 -5.02 -12.18 -8.63
CA GLU A 160 -4.65 -10.86 -8.12
C GLU A 160 -5.90 -10.12 -7.67
N ILE A 161 -5.82 -9.42 -6.54
CA ILE A 161 -6.88 -8.51 -6.07
C ILE A 161 -6.22 -7.18 -5.72
N ASP A 162 -6.56 -6.13 -6.48
CA ASP A 162 -6.14 -4.76 -6.20
C ASP A 162 -7.19 -4.10 -5.31
N ILE A 163 -6.93 -4.10 -3.99
CA ILE A 163 -7.85 -3.55 -3.00
C ILE A 163 -7.85 -2.03 -3.09
N MET A 164 -6.68 -1.44 -3.31
CA MET A 164 -6.46 -0.03 -3.62
C MET A 164 -5.36 0.07 -4.67
N GLU A 165 -5.65 0.70 -5.78
CA GLU A 165 -4.67 1.04 -6.80
C GLU A 165 -5.00 2.42 -7.38
N TYR A 166 -3.97 3.22 -7.64
CA TYR A 166 -4.12 4.50 -8.31
C TYR A 166 -3.08 4.65 -9.40
N TYR A 167 -3.51 5.07 -10.58
CA TYR A 167 -2.66 5.66 -11.62
C TYR A 167 -3.48 6.52 -12.60
N ARG A 168 -2.79 7.45 -13.28
CA ARG A 168 -3.36 8.31 -14.34
C ARG A 168 -4.71 8.92 -13.98
N GLY A 169 -4.80 9.51 -12.78
CA GLY A 169 -5.98 10.25 -12.34
C GLY A 169 -7.18 9.38 -11.96
N SER A 170 -6.96 8.10 -11.69
CA SER A 170 -8.08 7.20 -11.36
C SER A 170 -7.73 6.21 -10.27
N LEU A 171 -8.69 5.95 -9.38
CA LEU A 171 -8.69 4.78 -8.54
C LEU A 171 -9.15 3.55 -9.32
N LEU A 172 -8.54 2.42 -9.02
CA LEU A 172 -8.89 1.13 -9.60
C LEU A 172 -9.18 0.15 -8.47
N ALA A 173 -10.19 -0.68 -8.69
CA ALA A 173 -10.57 -1.79 -7.83
C ALA A 173 -10.71 -3.02 -8.73
N ASN A 174 -9.65 -3.82 -8.83
CA ASN A 174 -9.53 -4.86 -9.85
C ASN A 174 -9.37 -6.24 -9.24
N ILE A 175 -9.81 -7.24 -10.00
CA ILE A 175 -9.56 -8.65 -9.71
C ILE A 175 -9.12 -9.30 -11.02
N ALA A 176 -8.08 -10.13 -10.98
CA ALA A 176 -7.56 -10.77 -12.18
C ALA A 176 -7.27 -12.25 -11.99
N CYS A 177 -7.54 -13.03 -13.03
CA CYS A 177 -7.13 -14.42 -13.15
C CYS A 177 -6.64 -14.71 -14.57
N LEU A 178 -6.12 -15.92 -14.80
CA LEU A 178 -5.56 -16.29 -16.11
C LEU A 178 -6.63 -16.29 -17.23
N ASN A 179 -6.29 -15.68 -18.34
CA ASN A 179 -7.14 -15.62 -19.54
C ASN A 179 -7.13 -16.94 -20.32
N SER A 180 -8.07 -17.09 -21.27
CA SER A 180 -8.32 -18.30 -22.06
C SER A 180 -7.22 -18.63 -23.07
N ASN A 181 -6.37 -17.67 -23.45
CA ASN A 181 -5.24 -17.91 -24.33
C ASN A 181 -4.00 -18.50 -23.62
N GLY A 182 -4.09 -18.79 -22.31
CA GLY A 182 -2.98 -19.24 -21.48
C GLY A 182 -1.94 -18.16 -21.16
N TYR A 183 -2.13 -16.95 -21.68
CA TYR A 183 -1.26 -15.79 -21.48
C TYR A 183 -2.06 -14.58 -21.02
N GLY A 184 -1.46 -13.75 -20.17
CA GLY A 184 -2.08 -12.53 -19.68
C GLY A 184 -3.30 -12.76 -18.77
N ALA A 185 -3.82 -11.67 -18.27
CA ALA A 185 -4.89 -11.67 -17.27
C ALA A 185 -6.25 -11.36 -17.87
N LYS A 186 -7.29 -12.01 -17.35
CA LYS A 186 -8.69 -11.59 -17.47
C LYS A 186 -9.00 -10.71 -16.28
N TRP A 187 -9.35 -9.46 -16.55
CA TRP A 187 -9.65 -8.44 -15.56
C TRP A 187 -11.15 -8.29 -15.31
N TYR A 188 -11.52 -8.17 -14.05
CA TYR A 188 -12.83 -7.82 -13.52
C TYR A 188 -12.66 -6.52 -12.73
N GLY A 189 -12.56 -5.40 -13.44
CA GLY A 189 -12.15 -4.13 -12.85
C GLY A 189 -13.20 -3.06 -12.89
N LYS A 190 -13.08 -2.10 -11.97
CA LYS A 190 -13.78 -0.83 -11.94
C LYS A 190 -12.80 0.30 -11.80
N LYS A 191 -13.12 1.42 -12.46
CA LYS A 191 -12.26 2.60 -12.50
C LYS A 191 -13.06 3.84 -12.14
N TYR A 192 -12.50 4.67 -11.24
CA TYR A 192 -13.13 5.87 -10.73
C TYR A 192 -12.18 7.06 -10.92
N PRO A 193 -12.51 8.06 -11.75
CA PRO A 193 -11.74 9.29 -11.83
C PRO A 193 -11.63 9.94 -10.44
N THR A 194 -10.41 10.29 -10.00
CA THR A 194 -10.22 10.91 -8.68
C THR A 194 -10.91 12.25 -8.55
N ASP A 195 -11.10 12.99 -9.64
CA ASP A 195 -11.83 14.26 -9.65
C ASP A 195 -13.30 14.08 -9.23
N SER A 196 -13.92 12.95 -9.56
CA SER A 196 -15.29 12.63 -9.12
C SER A 196 -15.41 12.34 -7.62
N LEU A 197 -14.28 12.09 -6.95
CA LEU A 197 -14.19 11.86 -5.51
C LEU A 197 -13.76 13.12 -4.73
N GLY A 198 -13.38 14.19 -5.43
CA GLY A 198 -12.89 15.44 -4.85
C GLY A 198 -11.40 15.71 -5.10
N GLY A 199 -10.76 14.96 -5.99
CA GLY A 199 -9.40 15.20 -6.48
C GLY A 199 -8.34 15.19 -5.38
N ALA A 200 -7.39 16.13 -5.47
CA ALA A 200 -6.28 16.23 -4.52
C ALA A 200 -6.74 16.47 -3.06
N ALA A 201 -7.83 17.22 -2.86
CA ALA A 201 -8.37 17.49 -1.53
C ALA A 201 -8.94 16.23 -0.86
N TRP A 202 -9.46 15.29 -1.65
CA TRP A 202 -9.87 13.97 -1.17
C TRP A 202 -8.63 13.10 -0.91
N ALA A 203 -7.74 12.96 -1.88
CA ALA A 203 -6.58 12.08 -1.80
C ALA A 203 -5.62 12.41 -0.63
N SER A 204 -5.57 13.70 -0.21
CA SER A 204 -4.76 14.15 0.93
C SER A 204 -5.30 13.70 2.29
N LYS A 205 -6.51 13.16 2.36
CA LYS A 205 -7.11 12.63 3.60
C LYS A 205 -6.79 11.16 3.76
N PHE A 206 -6.86 10.67 4.99
CA PHE A 206 -6.81 9.24 5.26
C PHE A 206 -8.17 8.61 4.96
N HIS A 207 -8.15 7.55 4.16
CA HIS A 207 -9.31 6.74 3.79
C HIS A 207 -9.15 5.32 4.32
N VAL A 208 -10.26 4.64 4.58
CA VAL A 208 -10.28 3.22 4.92
C VAL A 208 -10.55 2.42 3.65
N TRP A 209 -9.54 1.72 3.18
CA TRP A 209 -9.63 0.78 2.08
C TRP A 209 -9.97 -0.59 2.63
N ARG A 210 -10.95 -1.26 2.06
CA ARG A 210 -11.43 -2.53 2.60
C ARG A 210 -11.72 -3.55 1.50
N MET A 211 -11.36 -4.79 1.76
CA MET A 211 -11.83 -5.96 1.04
C MET A 211 -12.61 -6.85 1.99
N ASP A 212 -13.84 -7.20 1.63
CA ASP A 212 -14.59 -8.30 2.21
C ASP A 212 -14.54 -9.47 1.23
N TRP A 213 -13.85 -10.53 1.62
CA TRP A 213 -13.63 -11.73 0.79
C TRP A 213 -14.20 -12.94 1.49
N THR A 214 -15.19 -13.56 0.85
CA THR A 214 -15.87 -14.77 1.31
C THR A 214 -15.68 -15.90 0.30
N ASP A 215 -16.24 -17.08 0.58
CA ASP A 215 -16.33 -18.19 -0.36
C ASP A 215 -17.26 -17.91 -1.55
N ARG A 216 -18.10 -16.84 -1.47
CA ARG A 216 -19.09 -16.47 -2.48
C ARG A 216 -18.67 -15.27 -3.31
N GLU A 217 -18.14 -14.23 -2.66
CA GLU A 217 -17.86 -12.96 -3.33
C GLU A 217 -16.61 -12.26 -2.77
N ILE A 218 -16.04 -11.40 -3.60
CA ILE A 218 -15.03 -10.41 -3.23
C ILE A 218 -15.64 -9.04 -3.46
N SER A 219 -15.71 -8.23 -2.40
CA SER A 219 -16.22 -6.86 -2.42
C SER A 219 -15.15 -5.88 -1.97
N LEU A 220 -14.88 -4.85 -2.78
CA LEU A 220 -13.85 -3.84 -2.56
C LEU A 220 -14.49 -2.49 -2.27
N PHE A 221 -13.98 -1.77 -1.25
CA PHE A 221 -14.57 -0.54 -0.75
C PHE A 221 -13.51 0.53 -0.46
N VAL A 222 -13.95 1.78 -0.47
CA VAL A 222 -13.29 2.92 0.18
C VAL A 222 -14.30 3.67 1.04
N ASP A 223 -14.01 3.91 2.32
CA ASP A 223 -14.90 4.61 3.28
C ASP A 223 -16.35 4.10 3.21
N ASP A 224 -16.55 2.78 3.21
CA ASP A 224 -17.83 2.10 3.06
C ASP A 224 -18.52 2.25 1.69
N GLN A 225 -17.99 3.03 0.77
CA GLN A 225 -18.46 3.07 -0.62
C GLN A 225 -17.99 1.82 -1.35
N LEU A 226 -18.93 1.02 -1.86
CA LEU A 226 -18.63 -0.14 -2.71
C LEU A 226 -18.03 0.32 -4.03
N LEU A 227 -16.80 -0.12 -4.33
CA LEU A 227 -16.12 0.13 -5.59
C LEU A 227 -16.34 -1.02 -6.59
N ASN A 228 -16.17 -2.26 -6.15
CA ASN A 228 -16.32 -3.43 -7.01
C ASN A 228 -16.83 -4.63 -6.23
N ARG A 229 -17.61 -5.49 -6.90
CA ARG A 229 -18.07 -6.77 -6.35
C ARG A 229 -18.05 -7.82 -7.44
N VAL A 230 -17.46 -8.97 -7.18
CA VAL A 230 -17.39 -10.08 -8.13
C VAL A 230 -17.64 -11.39 -7.40
N GLU A 231 -18.46 -12.24 -7.99
CA GLU A 231 -18.74 -13.59 -7.48
C GLU A 231 -17.52 -14.48 -7.68
N VAL A 232 -17.08 -15.17 -6.62
CA VAL A 232 -15.90 -16.05 -6.63
C VAL A 232 -16.03 -17.16 -7.66
N ASP A 233 -17.24 -17.70 -7.86
CA ASP A 233 -17.47 -18.76 -8.84
C ASP A 233 -17.24 -18.33 -10.30
N SER A 234 -17.25 -17.02 -10.59
CA SER A 234 -16.92 -16.49 -11.91
C SER A 234 -15.41 -16.33 -12.14
N LEU A 235 -14.60 -16.41 -11.07
CA LEU A 235 -13.18 -16.06 -11.01
C LEU A 235 -12.28 -17.30 -11.15
N PHE A 236 -12.40 -18.07 -12.20
CA PHE A 236 -11.55 -19.22 -12.46
C PHE A 236 -10.59 -18.97 -13.64
N ASN A 237 -9.46 -19.66 -13.62
CA ASN A 237 -8.51 -19.65 -14.71
C ASN A 237 -9.13 -20.28 -15.96
N ARG A 238 -8.97 -19.62 -17.08
CA ARG A 238 -9.63 -20.00 -18.35
C ARG A 238 -8.74 -20.85 -19.24
N ASP A 239 -7.73 -21.51 -18.66
CA ASP A 239 -6.81 -22.43 -19.31
C ASP A 239 -7.35 -23.88 -19.43
N GLY A 240 -8.60 -24.11 -19.09
CA GLY A 240 -9.24 -25.42 -19.04
C GLY A 240 -8.99 -26.21 -17.75
N SER A 241 -8.15 -25.69 -16.83
CA SER A 241 -7.90 -26.35 -15.53
C SER A 241 -9.07 -26.28 -14.54
N GLY A 242 -9.96 -25.30 -14.72
CA GLY A 242 -11.01 -25.00 -13.74
C GLY A 242 -10.50 -24.47 -12.41
N PHE A 243 -9.19 -24.21 -12.29
CA PHE A 243 -8.60 -23.70 -11.05
C PHE A 243 -9.10 -22.30 -10.73
N ASN A 244 -9.68 -22.14 -9.52
CA ASN A 244 -10.09 -20.85 -9.00
C ASN A 244 -9.01 -20.32 -8.05
N PRO A 245 -8.25 -19.27 -8.44
CA PRO A 245 -7.16 -18.76 -7.64
C PRO A 245 -7.62 -18.00 -6.38
N PHE A 246 -8.91 -17.72 -6.24
CA PHE A 246 -9.49 -17.09 -5.05
C PHE A 246 -10.08 -18.10 -4.04
N ARG A 247 -9.76 -19.38 -4.22
CA ARG A 247 -10.00 -20.46 -3.27
C ARG A 247 -8.69 -21.03 -2.71
N GLN A 248 -7.71 -20.12 -2.52
CA GLN A 248 -6.43 -20.39 -1.87
C GLN A 248 -6.00 -19.17 -1.03
N PRO A 249 -5.05 -19.31 -0.11
CA PRO A 249 -4.49 -18.16 0.60
C PRO A 249 -3.78 -17.18 -0.35
N HIS A 250 -3.91 -15.88 -0.04
CA HIS A 250 -3.19 -14.79 -0.68
C HIS A 250 -2.31 -14.07 0.33
N TYR A 251 -1.12 -13.65 -0.11
CA TYR A 251 -0.28 -12.71 0.60
C TYR A 251 -0.52 -11.28 0.12
N MET A 252 -0.24 -10.30 0.97
CA MET A 252 -0.42 -8.87 0.65
C MET A 252 0.87 -8.24 0.14
N LEU A 253 0.71 -7.20 -0.69
CA LEU A 253 1.76 -6.29 -1.13
C LEU A 253 1.32 -4.84 -0.90
N LEU A 254 2.28 -4.01 -0.47
CA LEU A 254 2.18 -2.56 -0.33
C LEU A 254 3.33 -1.93 -1.08
N ASN A 255 3.06 -1.11 -2.09
CA ASN A 255 4.12 -0.46 -2.84
C ASN A 255 3.74 0.92 -3.36
N LEU A 256 4.74 1.73 -3.61
CA LEU A 256 4.64 2.97 -4.37
C LEU A 256 5.48 2.82 -5.63
N ALA A 257 4.84 2.46 -6.74
CA ALA A 257 5.47 2.41 -8.05
C ALA A 257 5.45 3.79 -8.72
N MET A 258 6.23 3.94 -9.79
CA MET A 258 6.30 5.16 -10.58
C MET A 258 6.46 4.85 -12.05
N GLY A 259 5.75 5.59 -12.88
CA GLY A 259 5.90 5.52 -14.34
C GLY A 259 5.55 4.15 -14.92
N GLY A 260 6.45 3.63 -15.74
CA GLY A 260 6.27 2.33 -16.37
C GLY A 260 5.08 2.26 -17.32
N MET A 261 4.51 1.07 -17.46
CA MET A 261 3.40 0.83 -18.40
C MET A 261 2.13 1.63 -18.04
N ASN A 262 1.87 1.84 -16.74
CA ASN A 262 0.61 2.42 -16.27
C ASN A 262 0.75 3.78 -15.56
N GLY A 263 1.82 4.04 -14.81
CA GLY A 263 1.90 5.23 -13.95
C GLY A 263 1.96 6.57 -14.70
N GLY A 264 2.52 6.58 -15.91
CA GLY A 264 2.74 7.83 -16.67
C GLY A 264 4.11 8.45 -16.37
N ASP A 265 4.29 9.72 -16.73
CA ASP A 265 5.59 10.41 -16.63
C ASP A 265 5.70 11.21 -15.33
N PRO A 266 6.61 10.85 -14.38
CA PRO A 266 6.83 11.58 -13.14
C PRO A 266 7.87 12.70 -13.26
N SER A 267 8.33 13.07 -14.46
CA SER A 267 9.46 14.00 -14.66
C SER A 267 9.24 15.37 -14.02
N GLN A 268 7.99 15.84 -13.98
CA GLN A 268 7.59 17.12 -13.39
C GLN A 268 7.01 16.99 -11.98
N THR A 269 6.94 15.78 -11.43
CA THR A 269 6.38 15.53 -10.10
C THR A 269 7.37 15.96 -9.02
N PRO A 270 6.92 16.66 -7.96
CA PRO A 270 7.74 16.97 -6.80
C PRO A 270 8.16 15.71 -6.05
N PHE A 271 9.40 15.69 -5.57
CA PHE A 271 9.92 14.62 -4.70
C PHE A 271 10.52 15.24 -3.43
N PRO A 272 10.49 14.50 -2.27
CA PRO A 272 9.96 13.15 -2.13
C PRO A 272 8.43 13.10 -2.22
N ASN A 273 7.91 11.96 -2.71
CA ASN A 273 6.48 11.68 -2.77
C ASN A 273 6.16 10.50 -1.85
N ARG A 274 4.99 10.50 -1.18
CA ARG A 274 4.73 9.58 -0.09
C ARG A 274 3.40 8.84 -0.23
N PHE A 275 3.42 7.58 0.14
CA PHE A 275 2.27 6.76 0.46
C PHE A 275 2.31 6.47 1.96
N GLU A 276 1.32 6.92 2.70
CA GLU A 276 1.31 6.89 4.16
C GLU A 276 0.17 5.99 4.66
N ILE A 277 0.52 5.02 5.50
CA ILE A 277 -0.40 3.99 5.99
C ILE A 277 -0.41 4.01 7.52
N ASP A 278 -1.59 4.25 8.11
CA ASP A 278 -1.80 4.27 9.55
C ASP A 278 -1.85 2.86 10.14
N TYR A 279 -2.56 1.95 9.47
CA TYR A 279 -2.61 0.54 9.84
C TYR A 279 -2.98 -0.38 8.67
N VAL A 280 -2.64 -1.66 8.82
CA VAL A 280 -3.17 -2.77 8.03
C VAL A 280 -3.67 -3.84 8.98
N ARG A 281 -4.91 -4.31 8.78
CA ARG A 281 -5.59 -5.27 9.65
C ARG A 281 -6.25 -6.37 8.84
N VAL A 282 -6.23 -7.59 9.37
CA VAL A 282 -6.96 -8.74 8.80
C VAL A 282 -7.85 -9.32 9.88
N TYR A 283 -9.10 -9.53 9.52
CA TYR A 283 -10.12 -10.14 10.38
C TYR A 283 -10.68 -11.38 9.69
N GLN A 284 -10.89 -12.44 10.47
CA GLN A 284 -11.55 -13.68 9.99
C GLN A 284 -12.71 -14.05 10.90
N LYS A 285 -13.64 -14.84 10.38
CA LYS A 285 -14.78 -15.38 11.14
C LYS A 285 -14.44 -16.73 11.78
#